data_b11c6c8745bb4655f5cc107488d3bbe6
#
_entry.id   b11c6c8745bb4655f5cc107488d3bbe6
#
_cell.length_a   1.000
_cell.length_b   1.000
_cell.length_c   1.000
_cell.angle_alpha   90.00
_cell.angle_beta   90.00
_cell.angle_gamma   90.00
#
_symmetry.space_group_name_H-M   'P 1'
#
loop_
_entity.id
_entity.type
_entity.pdbx_description
1 polymer ?
#
loop_
_entity_poly.entity_id
_entity_poly.type
_entity_poly.pdbx_seq_one_letter_code
_entity_poly.pdbx_strand_id
1 'polypeptide(L)'
;MKYAVSPPFIAAAVVLGSTAQAQTASTPGVSPGRISLLDRPRPALESLPDDDYGRLVRRGHELATRTFAHVGPEVQDRARRFAGNNLACTSCHQEDATKPFAIPWVGVTATFPQYRAREDMLSTVEERVNGCMERSMNGKSLPLDSPEMKAFTTYIHFLSRGVPGGAEIDGAATKSIKIPNRRVDLAAGEAVFRANCQVCHGENGEGRRVGVAGDAQGYLFPPLWGDDSFNNGAGMNRILTAARFIKYNMPQGVNHTNPILTDDEAFDVAGYVLSHPRPVKANLEKDFPARWNKPIDAAFPPYVDGASADQHRFGPFPPLVDKAREMAAKRAEALEQKREPSPAR
;
A
#
# COMPACT_ATOMS: atom_id res chain seq x y z
N MET A 1 88.54 37.24 0.97
CA MET A 1 87.86 35.99 0.49
C MET A 1 86.48 36.35 0.19
N LYS A 2 86.13 36.53 -1.09
CA LYS A 2 84.74 36.77 -1.55
C LYS A 2 84.31 35.58 -2.36
N TYR A 3 83.36 34.89 -1.87
CA TYR A 3 82.67 33.76 -2.62
C TYR A 3 81.58 34.32 -3.48
N ALA A 4 81.70 34.14 -4.79
CA ALA A 4 80.66 34.42 -5.76
C ALA A 4 79.68 33.24 -5.81
N VAL A 5 78.41 33.61 -5.64
CA VAL A 5 77.30 32.59 -5.77
C VAL A 5 76.64 32.83 -7.13
N SER A 6 76.66 31.83 -8.01
CA SER A 6 75.99 31.86 -9.29
C SER A 6 74.52 31.43 -9.08
N PRO A 7 73.55 32.01 -9.82
CA PRO A 7 72.15 31.67 -9.69
C PRO A 7 71.81 30.35 -10.45
N PRO A 8 70.91 29.55 -9.96
CA PRO A 8 70.48 28.36 -10.67
C PRO A 8 69.49 28.66 -11.80
N PHE A 9 69.69 27.97 -12.90
CA PHE A 9 68.77 27.96 -14.05
C PHE A 9 67.41 27.33 -13.62
N ILE A 10 66.33 28.12 -13.83
CA ILE A 10 64.96 27.59 -13.71
C ILE A 10 64.59 27.00 -15.06
N ALA A 11 64.56 25.67 -15.14
CA ALA A 11 63.94 24.95 -16.24
C ALA A 11 62.43 24.98 -16.09
N ALA A 12 61.74 25.64 -17.01
CA ALA A 12 60.28 25.63 -17.08
C ALA A 12 59.82 24.24 -17.58
N ALA A 13 59.30 23.43 -16.67
CA ALA A 13 58.59 22.23 -17.03
C ALA A 13 57.19 22.57 -17.48
N VAL A 14 56.90 22.37 -18.78
CA VAL A 14 55.56 22.44 -19.34
C VAL A 14 54.82 21.20 -18.86
N VAL A 15 53.95 21.38 -17.87
CA VAL A 15 53.00 20.33 -17.44
C VAL A 15 51.83 20.29 -18.43
N LEU A 16 51.89 19.34 -19.35
CA LEU A 16 50.72 18.97 -20.15
C LEU A 16 49.70 18.38 -19.21
N GLY A 17 48.70 19.18 -18.85
CA GLY A 17 47.55 18.74 -18.06
C GLY A 17 46.72 17.73 -18.84
N SER A 18 46.91 16.45 -18.60
CA SER A 18 45.95 15.39 -18.95
C SER A 18 44.74 15.59 -18.04
N THR A 19 43.65 16.12 -18.57
CA THR A 19 42.34 16.05 -17.93
C THR A 19 41.93 14.63 -17.91
N ALA A 20 42.22 13.89 -16.84
CA ALA A 20 41.60 12.63 -16.57
C ALA A 20 40.12 12.90 -16.31
N GLN A 21 39.27 12.70 -17.33
CA GLN A 21 37.85 12.55 -17.14
C GLN A 21 37.68 11.34 -16.25
N ALA A 22 37.27 11.59 -15.02
CA ALA A 22 36.78 10.55 -14.13
C ALA A 22 35.53 9.96 -14.79
N GLN A 23 35.72 8.90 -15.58
CA GLN A 23 34.61 8.00 -15.92
C GLN A 23 34.17 7.41 -14.60
N THR A 24 33.05 7.92 -14.08
CA THR A 24 32.29 7.20 -13.07
C THR A 24 31.89 5.88 -13.71
N ALA A 25 32.64 4.83 -13.42
CA ALA A 25 32.22 3.46 -13.72
C ALA A 25 30.89 3.28 -12.96
N SER A 26 29.78 3.42 -13.68
CA SER A 26 28.51 2.92 -13.21
C SER A 26 28.70 1.42 -13.07
N THR A 27 28.79 0.93 -11.84
CA THR A 27 28.66 -0.50 -11.56
C THR A 27 27.44 -0.97 -12.33
N PRO A 28 27.51 -2.01 -13.17
CA PRO A 28 26.32 -2.53 -13.84
C PRO A 28 25.37 -2.91 -12.73
N GLY A 29 24.29 -2.12 -12.57
CA GLY A 29 23.24 -2.44 -11.64
C GLY A 29 22.71 -3.80 -12.05
N VAL A 30 22.89 -4.81 -11.20
CA VAL A 30 22.16 -6.06 -11.36
C VAL A 30 20.70 -5.68 -11.38
N SER A 31 20.05 -5.77 -12.53
CA SER A 31 18.61 -5.56 -12.63
C SER A 31 17.97 -6.50 -11.63
N PRO A 32 17.25 -6.01 -10.61
CA PRO A 32 16.58 -6.87 -9.68
C PRO A 32 15.66 -7.78 -10.48
N GLY A 33 15.81 -9.11 -10.34
CA GLY A 33 15.06 -10.08 -11.11
C GLY A 33 13.56 -9.89 -10.98
N ARG A 34 12.80 -10.38 -11.97
CA ARG A 34 11.35 -10.47 -11.86
C ARG A 34 10.97 -11.79 -11.18
N ILE A 35 10.06 -11.72 -10.19
CA ILE A 35 9.51 -12.89 -9.50
C ILE A 35 8.00 -12.93 -9.75
N SER A 36 7.48 -14.12 -10.08
CA SER A 36 6.05 -14.37 -10.17
C SER A 36 5.54 -15.01 -8.89
N LEU A 37 4.43 -14.49 -8.35
CA LEU A 37 3.70 -15.12 -7.26
C LEU A 37 2.70 -16.17 -7.78
N LEU A 38 2.44 -16.22 -9.09
CA LEU A 38 1.41 -17.07 -9.67
C LEU A 38 1.73 -18.56 -9.49
N ASP A 39 3.03 -18.91 -9.57
CA ASP A 39 3.53 -20.26 -9.46
C ASP A 39 4.30 -20.50 -8.16
N ARG A 40 4.32 -19.52 -7.26
CA ARG A 40 5.08 -19.63 -6.00
C ARG A 40 4.30 -20.48 -5.00
N PRO A 41 4.88 -21.57 -4.48
CA PRO A 41 4.25 -22.35 -3.44
C PRO A 41 4.09 -21.51 -2.16
N ARG A 42 2.98 -21.71 -1.47
CA ARG A 42 2.78 -21.09 -0.16
C ARG A 42 3.82 -21.60 0.82
N PRO A 43 4.46 -20.72 1.62
CA PRO A 43 5.36 -21.16 2.66
C PRO A 43 4.61 -22.03 3.68
N ALA A 44 5.09 -23.23 3.93
CA ALA A 44 4.48 -24.17 4.86
C ALA A 44 4.80 -23.79 6.31
N LEU A 45 3.82 -23.33 7.07
CA LEU A 45 3.94 -23.01 8.49
C LEU A 45 4.24 -24.25 9.33
N GLU A 46 3.73 -25.40 8.91
CA GLU A 46 3.87 -26.70 9.57
C GLU A 46 5.31 -27.21 9.54
N SER A 47 6.09 -26.78 8.55
CA SER A 47 7.52 -27.15 8.42
C SER A 47 8.44 -26.31 9.30
N LEU A 48 7.94 -25.29 10.00
CA LEU A 48 8.75 -24.46 10.88
C LEU A 48 9.13 -25.22 12.16
N PRO A 49 10.41 -25.11 12.59
CA PRO A 49 10.84 -25.70 13.85
C PRO A 49 10.11 -25.07 15.03
N ASP A 50 10.08 -25.79 16.16
CA ASP A 50 9.53 -25.25 17.41
C ASP A 50 10.60 -24.48 18.22
N ASP A 51 11.21 -23.52 17.57
CA ASP A 51 12.14 -22.55 18.16
C ASP A 51 11.47 -21.17 18.30
N ASP A 52 12.20 -20.18 18.81
CA ASP A 52 11.70 -18.82 19.00
C ASP A 52 11.25 -18.18 17.69
N TYR A 53 11.98 -18.42 16.60
CA TYR A 53 11.60 -17.91 15.29
C TYR A 53 10.30 -18.53 14.78
N GLY A 54 10.19 -19.87 14.80
CA GLY A 54 8.98 -20.57 14.35
C GLY A 54 7.75 -20.18 15.18
N ARG A 55 7.91 -20.05 16.51
CA ARG A 55 6.83 -19.56 17.39
C ARG A 55 6.40 -18.14 17.04
N LEU A 56 7.35 -17.26 16.77
CA LEU A 56 7.06 -15.86 16.43
C LEU A 56 6.38 -15.72 15.06
N VAL A 57 6.80 -16.53 14.05
CA VAL A 57 6.13 -16.60 12.74
C VAL A 57 4.69 -17.07 12.89
N ARG A 58 4.45 -18.17 13.62
CA ARG A 58 3.09 -18.69 13.88
C ARG A 58 2.24 -17.65 14.60
N ARG A 59 2.82 -16.93 15.57
CA ARG A 59 2.13 -15.83 16.26
C ARG A 59 1.76 -14.69 15.31
N GLY A 60 2.62 -14.32 14.38
CA GLY A 60 2.34 -13.31 13.35
C GLY A 60 1.23 -13.74 12.39
N HIS A 61 1.21 -15.02 12.00
CA HIS A 61 0.12 -15.60 11.22
C HIS A 61 -1.22 -15.53 11.96
N GLU A 62 -1.27 -15.92 13.25
CA GLU A 62 -2.48 -15.80 14.07
C GLU A 62 -2.97 -14.35 14.16
N LEU A 63 -2.05 -13.41 14.39
CA LEU A 63 -2.38 -11.98 14.43
C LEU A 63 -2.97 -11.50 13.09
N ALA A 64 -2.45 -11.98 11.95
CA ALA A 64 -2.94 -11.62 10.64
C ALA A 64 -4.32 -12.22 10.34
N THR A 65 -4.54 -13.48 10.69
CA THR A 65 -5.76 -14.23 10.37
C THR A 65 -6.88 -14.03 11.39
N ARG A 66 -6.54 -13.67 12.62
CA ARG A 66 -7.45 -13.49 13.75
C ARG A 66 -7.17 -12.19 14.51
N THR A 67 -6.90 -11.11 13.80
CA THR A 67 -6.57 -9.79 14.38
C THR A 67 -7.58 -9.37 15.45
N PHE A 68 -8.88 -9.56 15.16
CA PHE A 68 -10.00 -9.28 16.06
C PHE A 68 -9.88 -9.99 17.42
N ALA A 69 -9.36 -11.24 17.44
CA ALA A 69 -9.24 -12.03 18.67
C ALA A 69 -8.05 -11.66 19.54
N HIS A 70 -7.05 -10.98 18.98
CA HIS A 70 -5.79 -10.69 19.67
C HIS A 70 -5.59 -9.22 20.03
N VAL A 71 -6.04 -8.33 19.15
CA VAL A 71 -5.88 -6.87 19.31
C VAL A 71 -7.14 -6.09 18.93
N GLY A 72 -8.26 -6.78 18.74
CA GLY A 72 -9.56 -6.21 18.36
C GLY A 72 -10.28 -5.48 19.51
N PRO A 73 -11.39 -4.82 19.22
CA PRO A 73 -12.13 -4.02 20.20
C PRO A 73 -12.78 -4.86 21.29
N GLU A 74 -13.05 -6.15 21.05
CA GLU A 74 -13.72 -7.06 21.97
C GLU A 74 -12.74 -7.89 22.82
N VAL A 75 -11.42 -7.73 22.63
CA VAL A 75 -10.41 -8.41 23.45
C VAL A 75 -10.58 -8.02 24.90
N GLN A 76 -10.55 -9.02 25.82
CA GLN A 76 -10.82 -8.83 27.25
C GLN A 76 -9.84 -7.81 27.87
N ASP A 77 -8.54 -7.95 27.60
CA ASP A 77 -7.53 -7.00 28.03
C ASP A 77 -7.60 -5.71 27.20
N ARG A 78 -8.12 -4.64 27.80
CA ARG A 78 -8.26 -3.34 27.15
C ARG A 78 -6.92 -2.72 26.69
N ALA A 79 -5.81 -3.04 27.34
CA ALA A 79 -4.50 -2.52 26.98
C ALA A 79 -4.05 -3.08 25.62
N ARG A 80 -4.59 -4.22 25.20
CA ARG A 80 -4.31 -4.87 23.92
C ARG A 80 -5.28 -4.49 22.80
N ARG A 81 -6.25 -3.62 23.01
CA ARG A 81 -7.21 -3.17 22.00
C ARG A 81 -6.55 -2.11 21.11
N PHE A 82 -5.91 -2.54 20.04
CA PHE A 82 -5.28 -1.66 19.05
C PHE A 82 -6.13 -1.50 17.79
N ALA A 83 -6.83 -2.53 17.32
CA ALA A 83 -7.82 -2.41 16.26
C ALA A 83 -9.14 -1.84 16.83
N GLY A 84 -9.80 -0.99 16.03
CA GLY A 84 -11.10 -0.40 16.36
C GLY A 84 -12.27 -1.05 15.62
N ASN A 85 -12.01 -2.14 14.89
CA ASN A 85 -13.02 -2.97 14.23
C ASN A 85 -12.68 -4.46 14.40
N ASN A 86 -13.66 -5.32 14.09
CA ASN A 86 -13.54 -6.77 14.22
C ASN A 86 -13.08 -7.47 12.93
N LEU A 87 -12.36 -6.76 12.06
CA LEU A 87 -11.76 -7.35 10.86
C LEU A 87 -10.49 -8.14 11.19
N ALA A 88 -10.10 -9.03 10.27
CA ALA A 88 -8.75 -9.58 10.20
C ALA A 88 -7.95 -8.90 9.07
N CYS A 89 -6.63 -8.90 9.15
CA CYS A 89 -5.81 -8.43 8.03
C CYS A 89 -6.11 -9.24 6.77
N THR A 90 -6.35 -10.53 6.92
CA THR A 90 -6.71 -11.47 5.84
C THR A 90 -8.13 -11.26 5.29
N SER A 91 -8.96 -10.40 5.87
CA SER A 91 -10.20 -9.95 5.22
C SER A 91 -9.94 -9.26 3.86
N CYS A 92 -8.77 -8.63 3.70
CA CYS A 92 -8.31 -8.03 2.45
C CYS A 92 -7.08 -8.74 1.88
N HIS A 93 -6.12 -9.13 2.72
CA HIS A 93 -4.91 -9.84 2.33
C HIS A 93 -5.17 -11.35 2.32
N GLN A 94 -5.94 -11.83 1.32
CA GLN A 94 -6.51 -13.17 1.28
C GLN A 94 -5.46 -14.29 1.27
N GLU A 95 -5.91 -15.51 1.63
CA GLU A 95 -5.09 -16.72 1.63
C GLU A 95 -3.82 -16.55 2.48
N ASP A 96 -4.00 -16.18 3.75
CA ASP A 96 -2.90 -15.93 4.69
C ASP A 96 -1.90 -14.87 4.18
N ALA A 97 -2.42 -13.86 3.48
CA ALA A 97 -1.67 -12.79 2.83
C ALA A 97 -0.73 -13.26 1.69
N THR A 98 -1.06 -14.37 1.02
CA THR A 98 -0.27 -14.93 -0.10
C THR A 98 -0.98 -14.89 -1.45
N LYS A 99 -2.31 -14.65 -1.50
CA LYS A 99 -3.07 -14.68 -2.76
C LYS A 99 -2.58 -13.62 -3.74
N PRO A 100 -2.15 -14.02 -4.95
CA PRO A 100 -1.76 -13.07 -5.98
C PRO A 100 -2.87 -12.07 -6.30
N PHE A 101 -2.54 -10.81 -6.50
CA PHE A 101 -3.44 -9.69 -6.78
C PHE A 101 -4.49 -9.37 -5.68
N ALA A 102 -4.40 -10.03 -4.52
CA ALA A 102 -5.14 -9.66 -3.31
C ALA A 102 -4.25 -8.90 -2.29
N ILE A 103 -3.36 -8.06 -2.80
CA ILE A 103 -2.41 -7.26 -2.01
C ILE A 103 -1.57 -8.16 -1.08
N PRO A 104 -0.90 -9.20 -1.59
CA PRO A 104 -0.14 -10.15 -0.77
C PRO A 104 1.00 -9.47 0.00
N TRP A 105 1.45 -10.13 1.08
CA TRP A 105 2.59 -9.66 1.87
C TRP A 105 3.92 -10.26 1.41
N VAL A 106 3.88 -11.17 0.45
CA VAL A 106 5.07 -11.77 -0.15
C VAL A 106 5.93 -10.68 -0.80
N GLY A 107 7.20 -10.62 -0.44
CA GLY A 107 8.15 -9.64 -0.97
C GLY A 107 8.08 -8.25 -0.33
N VAL A 108 7.19 -8.01 0.62
CA VAL A 108 7.07 -6.69 1.26
C VAL A 108 8.39 -6.25 1.89
N THR A 109 9.08 -7.12 2.64
CA THR A 109 10.38 -6.75 3.24
C THR A 109 11.48 -6.44 2.23
N ALA A 110 11.35 -6.94 0.99
CA ALA A 110 12.30 -6.64 -0.09
C ALA A 110 12.10 -5.23 -0.69
N THR A 111 10.98 -4.56 -0.40
CA THR A 111 10.65 -3.22 -0.89
C THR A 111 10.80 -2.13 0.17
N PHE A 112 11.05 -2.47 1.42
CA PHE A 112 11.24 -1.51 2.51
C PHE A 112 12.72 -1.47 2.96
N PRO A 113 13.20 -0.31 3.47
CA PRO A 113 12.47 0.96 3.61
C PRO A 113 12.17 1.62 2.27
N GLN A 114 11.04 2.32 2.16
CA GLN A 114 10.68 3.06 0.96
C GLN A 114 9.99 4.39 1.27
N TYR A 115 10.10 5.36 0.33
CA TYR A 115 9.33 6.60 0.43
C TYR A 115 7.85 6.33 0.27
N ARG A 116 7.06 6.89 1.17
CA ARG A 116 5.62 6.79 1.17
C ARG A 116 4.99 8.19 1.07
N ALA A 117 4.29 8.41 -0.04
CA ALA A 117 3.65 9.70 -0.30
C ALA A 117 2.57 10.09 0.72
N ARG A 118 1.96 9.09 1.38
CA ARG A 118 0.92 9.34 2.38
C ARG A 118 1.46 10.03 3.62
N GLU A 119 2.58 9.59 4.10
CA GLU A 119 3.27 10.11 5.28
C GLU A 119 4.33 11.18 4.90
N ASP A 120 4.69 11.27 3.60
CA ASP A 120 5.73 12.11 3.02
C ASP A 120 7.11 11.86 3.66
N MET A 121 7.42 10.60 3.93
CA MET A 121 8.67 10.18 4.57
C MET A 121 9.17 8.81 4.09
N LEU A 122 10.43 8.51 4.40
CA LEU A 122 10.98 7.16 4.26
C LEU A 122 10.41 6.30 5.40
N SER A 123 9.66 5.27 5.05
CA SER A 123 8.96 4.42 6.02
C SER A 123 9.54 3.01 6.08
N THR A 124 9.41 2.38 7.25
CA THR A 124 9.74 0.98 7.52
C THR A 124 8.51 0.06 7.35
N VAL A 125 8.72 -1.25 7.49
CA VAL A 125 7.62 -2.24 7.48
C VAL A 125 6.69 -2.02 8.68
N GLU A 126 7.24 -1.71 9.86
CA GLU A 126 6.49 -1.44 11.09
C GLU A 126 5.55 -0.24 10.92
N GLU A 127 6.05 0.84 10.36
CA GLU A 127 5.23 2.03 10.07
C GLU A 127 4.17 1.72 9.02
N ARG A 128 4.47 0.84 8.06
CA ARG A 128 3.48 0.37 7.09
C ARG A 128 2.37 -0.45 7.74
N VAL A 129 2.70 -1.32 8.70
CA VAL A 129 1.72 -2.06 9.52
C VAL A 129 0.85 -1.08 10.30
N ASN A 130 1.46 -0.10 10.97
CA ASN A 130 0.73 0.93 11.73
C ASN A 130 -0.19 1.77 10.84
N GLY A 131 0.23 2.07 9.61
CA GLY A 131 -0.65 2.70 8.63
C GLY A 131 -1.93 1.90 8.34
N CYS A 132 -1.88 0.55 8.40
CA CYS A 132 -3.07 -0.31 8.30
C CYS A 132 -3.87 -0.33 9.61
N MET A 133 -3.20 -0.39 10.78
CA MET A 133 -3.87 -0.38 12.08
C MET A 133 -4.73 0.87 12.24
N GLU A 134 -4.21 2.05 11.89
CA GLU A 134 -4.93 3.32 12.00
C GLU A 134 -6.06 3.50 10.97
N ARG A 135 -6.02 2.81 9.83
CA ARG A 135 -6.95 3.04 8.72
C ARG A 135 -7.83 1.83 8.41
N SER A 136 -7.24 0.74 7.96
CA SER A 136 -7.99 -0.49 7.64
C SER A 136 -8.61 -1.12 8.88
N MET A 137 -7.87 -1.11 9.99
CA MET A 137 -8.35 -1.62 11.27
C MET A 137 -9.05 -0.55 12.11
N ASN A 138 -9.21 0.68 11.60
CA ASN A 138 -9.90 1.81 12.30
C ASN A 138 -9.45 2.01 13.75
N GLY A 139 -8.19 1.76 14.05
CA GLY A 139 -7.64 1.71 15.40
C GLY A 139 -6.50 2.69 15.64
N LYS A 140 -5.55 2.26 16.44
CA LYS A 140 -4.35 3.02 16.82
C LYS A 140 -3.08 2.22 16.52
N SER A 141 -1.96 2.93 16.39
CA SER A 141 -0.65 2.33 16.17
C SER A 141 -0.26 1.35 17.28
N LEU A 142 0.34 0.24 16.90
CA LEU A 142 1.09 -0.63 17.81
C LEU A 142 2.41 0.05 18.19
N PRO A 143 2.90 -0.07 19.45
CA PRO A 143 4.28 0.27 19.75
C PRO A 143 5.25 -0.51 18.86
N LEU A 144 6.29 0.17 18.34
CA LEU A 144 7.20 -0.43 17.36
C LEU A 144 7.98 -1.63 17.91
N ASP A 145 8.21 -1.65 19.21
CA ASP A 145 8.92 -2.71 19.94
C ASP A 145 7.98 -3.76 20.58
N SER A 146 6.66 -3.63 20.37
CA SER A 146 5.67 -4.55 20.95
C SER A 146 5.84 -5.98 20.45
N PRO A 147 5.45 -6.98 21.24
CA PRO A 147 5.43 -8.39 20.81
C PRO A 147 4.57 -8.61 19.56
N GLU A 148 3.45 -7.89 19.45
CA GLU A 148 2.54 -7.95 18.30
C GLU A 148 3.22 -7.43 17.03
N MET A 149 3.91 -6.28 17.11
CA MET A 149 4.64 -5.72 15.96
C MET A 149 5.77 -6.66 15.51
N LYS A 150 6.56 -7.17 16.46
CA LYS A 150 7.61 -8.16 16.16
C LYS A 150 7.06 -9.40 15.49
N ALA A 151 5.90 -9.90 15.94
CA ALA A 151 5.27 -11.05 15.32
C ALA A 151 4.77 -10.76 13.90
N PHE A 152 4.10 -9.62 13.67
CA PHE A 152 3.69 -9.19 12.32
C PHE A 152 4.88 -9.09 11.36
N THR A 153 5.93 -8.38 11.74
CA THR A 153 7.10 -8.17 10.88
C THR A 153 7.85 -9.45 10.62
N THR A 154 7.92 -10.36 11.60
CA THR A 154 8.53 -11.69 11.42
C THR A 154 7.72 -12.56 10.45
N TYR A 155 6.40 -12.53 10.51
CA TYR A 155 5.55 -13.23 9.55
C TYR A 155 5.70 -12.65 8.13
N ILE A 156 5.69 -11.33 7.98
CA ILE A 156 5.92 -10.65 6.69
C ILE A 156 7.29 -11.01 6.12
N HIS A 157 8.33 -11.04 6.98
CA HIS A 157 9.67 -11.48 6.59
C HIS A 157 9.68 -12.96 6.14
N PHE A 158 9.01 -13.84 6.88
CA PHE A 158 8.88 -15.25 6.53
C PHE A 158 8.27 -15.44 5.15
N LEU A 159 7.19 -14.73 4.83
CA LEU A 159 6.54 -14.76 3.52
C LEU A 159 7.46 -14.21 2.40
N SER A 160 8.35 -13.28 2.73
CA SER A 160 9.24 -12.59 1.78
C SER A 160 10.58 -13.30 1.56
N ARG A 161 10.85 -14.42 2.25
CA ARG A 161 12.12 -15.14 2.12
C ARG A 161 12.39 -15.56 0.67
N GLY A 162 13.63 -15.34 0.22
CA GLY A 162 14.05 -15.65 -1.14
C GLY A 162 13.54 -14.65 -2.20
N VAL A 163 12.96 -13.53 -1.80
CA VAL A 163 12.67 -12.40 -2.70
C VAL A 163 13.82 -11.41 -2.61
N PRO A 164 14.57 -11.17 -3.70
CA PRO A 164 15.67 -10.20 -3.68
C PRO A 164 15.17 -8.78 -3.47
N GLY A 165 15.98 -7.95 -2.81
CA GLY A 165 15.70 -6.52 -2.65
C GLY A 165 15.54 -5.83 -4.01
N GLY A 166 14.47 -5.02 -4.17
CA GLY A 166 14.18 -4.31 -5.40
C GLY A 166 13.60 -5.17 -6.55
N ALA A 167 13.31 -6.46 -6.34
CA ALA A 167 12.70 -7.31 -7.35
C ALA A 167 11.32 -6.79 -7.77
N GLU A 168 11.01 -6.85 -9.07
CA GLU A 168 9.66 -6.69 -9.58
C GLU A 168 8.86 -7.96 -9.26
N ILE A 169 7.72 -7.81 -8.60
CA ILE A 169 6.91 -8.93 -8.14
C ILE A 169 5.59 -8.96 -8.89
N ASP A 170 5.46 -9.90 -9.81
CA ASP A 170 4.20 -10.15 -10.49
C ASP A 170 3.20 -10.83 -9.54
N GLY A 171 1.98 -10.33 -9.51
CA GLY A 171 0.97 -10.76 -8.53
C GLY A 171 0.95 -9.95 -7.24
N ALA A 172 1.92 -9.04 -7.01
CA ALA A 172 1.83 -8.06 -5.94
C ALA A 172 0.69 -7.04 -6.19
N ALA A 173 0.26 -6.33 -5.16
CA ALA A 173 -0.81 -5.33 -5.25
C ALA A 173 -2.14 -5.89 -5.82
N THR A 174 -2.85 -5.10 -6.64
CA THR A 174 -4.08 -5.50 -7.35
C THR A 174 -3.85 -5.47 -8.86
N LYS A 175 -4.51 -6.35 -9.60
CA LYS A 175 -4.44 -6.36 -11.07
C LYS A 175 -5.20 -5.16 -11.64
N SER A 176 -4.70 -4.57 -12.71
CA SER A 176 -5.32 -3.41 -13.36
C SER A 176 -6.65 -3.76 -14.05
N ILE A 177 -7.54 -2.77 -14.10
CA ILE A 177 -8.79 -2.78 -14.89
C ILE A 177 -8.77 -1.60 -15.86
N LYS A 178 -9.59 -1.65 -16.90
CA LYS A 178 -9.88 -0.49 -17.73
C LYS A 178 -10.80 0.45 -16.94
N ILE A 179 -10.34 1.67 -16.69
CA ILE A 179 -11.10 2.66 -15.93
C ILE A 179 -12.15 3.29 -16.86
N PRO A 180 -13.47 3.21 -16.55
CA PRO A 180 -14.49 3.84 -17.35
C PRO A 180 -14.35 5.37 -17.37
N ASN A 181 -14.57 5.99 -18.56
CA ASN A 181 -14.56 7.45 -18.69
C ASN A 181 -15.95 8.03 -18.41
N ARG A 182 -16.46 7.71 -17.25
CA ARG A 182 -17.76 8.18 -16.75
C ARG A 182 -17.76 8.24 -15.23
N ARG A 183 -18.74 8.89 -14.69
CA ARG A 183 -19.08 8.76 -13.27
C ARG A 183 -19.59 7.35 -12.97
N VAL A 184 -19.40 6.89 -11.73
CA VAL A 184 -20.04 5.70 -11.18
C VAL A 184 -21.55 5.76 -11.36
N ASP A 185 -22.14 4.66 -11.77
CA ASP A 185 -23.59 4.43 -11.71
C ASP A 185 -23.90 3.65 -10.42
N LEU A 186 -24.42 4.39 -9.43
CA LEU A 186 -24.74 3.79 -8.12
C LEU A 186 -25.90 2.80 -8.21
N ALA A 187 -26.86 2.98 -9.12
CA ALA A 187 -27.98 2.06 -9.28
C ALA A 187 -27.52 0.75 -9.95
N ALA A 188 -26.66 0.83 -10.96
CA ALA A 188 -26.03 -0.36 -11.55
C ALA A 188 -25.17 -1.08 -10.51
N GLY A 189 -24.40 -0.33 -9.70
CA GLY A 189 -23.59 -0.87 -8.61
C GLY A 189 -24.43 -1.60 -7.55
N GLU A 190 -25.58 -1.05 -7.17
CA GLU A 190 -26.54 -1.70 -6.28
C GLU A 190 -27.07 -3.01 -6.87
N ALA A 191 -27.42 -3.02 -8.14
CA ALA A 191 -27.89 -4.23 -8.81
C ALA A 191 -26.83 -5.34 -8.80
N VAL A 192 -25.58 -4.99 -9.09
CA VAL A 192 -24.44 -5.94 -8.99
C VAL A 192 -24.25 -6.44 -7.56
N PHE A 193 -24.34 -5.53 -6.56
CA PHE A 193 -24.23 -5.89 -5.14
C PHE A 193 -25.29 -6.91 -4.72
N ARG A 194 -26.54 -6.63 -5.06
CA ARG A 194 -27.68 -7.53 -4.75
C ARG A 194 -27.52 -8.91 -5.41
N ALA A 195 -27.04 -8.94 -6.65
CA ALA A 195 -26.87 -10.19 -7.39
C ALA A 195 -25.70 -11.06 -6.91
N ASN A 196 -24.59 -10.45 -6.49
CA ASN A 196 -23.33 -11.15 -6.31
C ASN A 196 -22.71 -11.04 -4.91
N CYS A 197 -23.11 -10.07 -4.09
CA CYS A 197 -22.40 -9.72 -2.86
C CYS A 197 -23.23 -9.90 -1.59
N GLN A 198 -24.52 -9.51 -1.61
CA GLN A 198 -25.37 -9.49 -0.42
C GLN A 198 -25.57 -10.86 0.24
N VAL A 199 -25.52 -11.95 -0.53
CA VAL A 199 -25.65 -13.32 -0.02
C VAL A 199 -24.62 -13.65 1.06
N CYS A 200 -23.43 -13.06 0.98
CA CYS A 200 -22.35 -13.21 1.96
C CYS A 200 -22.24 -11.99 2.88
N HIS A 201 -22.30 -10.78 2.33
CA HIS A 201 -22.02 -9.56 3.07
C HIS A 201 -23.26 -8.92 3.73
N GLY A 202 -24.43 -9.56 3.64
CA GLY A 202 -25.68 -9.03 4.17
C GLY A 202 -26.35 -8.01 3.23
N GLU A 203 -27.65 -7.81 3.40
CA GLU A 203 -28.44 -6.89 2.56
C GLU A 203 -27.98 -5.44 2.71
N ASN A 204 -27.58 -5.07 3.93
CA ASN A 204 -27.05 -3.75 4.27
C ASN A 204 -25.53 -3.71 4.39
N GLY A 205 -24.79 -4.69 3.81
CA GLY A 205 -23.35 -4.77 3.86
C GLY A 205 -22.74 -4.93 5.25
N GLU A 206 -23.55 -5.32 6.23
CA GLU A 206 -23.21 -5.50 7.64
C GLU A 206 -22.28 -6.68 7.92
N GLY A 207 -22.09 -7.53 6.92
CA GLY A 207 -21.31 -8.77 7.04
C GLY A 207 -22.04 -9.87 7.81
N ARG A 208 -21.36 -11.00 7.97
CA ARG A 208 -21.85 -12.15 8.75
C ARG A 208 -20.85 -12.52 9.82
N ARG A 209 -21.20 -12.32 11.08
CA ARG A 209 -20.36 -12.73 12.22
C ARG A 209 -20.25 -14.24 12.34
N VAL A 210 -19.15 -14.72 12.91
CA VAL A 210 -19.00 -16.13 13.31
C VAL A 210 -19.84 -16.38 14.56
N GLY A 211 -19.77 -15.52 15.56
CA GLY A 211 -20.52 -15.58 16.79
C GLY A 211 -21.53 -14.44 16.92
N VAL A 212 -21.57 -13.80 18.08
CA VAL A 212 -22.48 -12.69 18.39
C VAL A 212 -21.73 -11.37 18.51
N ALA A 213 -22.46 -10.26 18.49
CA ALA A 213 -21.86 -8.94 18.76
C ALA A 213 -21.27 -8.89 20.17
N GLY A 214 -20.06 -8.35 20.31
CA GLY A 214 -19.36 -8.23 21.59
C GLY A 214 -18.45 -9.41 21.94
N ASP A 215 -18.44 -10.48 21.12
CA ASP A 215 -17.45 -11.55 21.24
C ASP A 215 -16.22 -11.29 20.33
N ALA A 216 -15.10 -11.91 20.66
CA ALA A 216 -13.87 -11.77 19.88
C ALA A 216 -13.74 -12.86 18.78
N GLN A 217 -14.85 -13.23 18.11
CA GLN A 217 -14.85 -14.26 17.07
C GLN A 217 -14.81 -13.69 15.64
N GLY A 218 -15.04 -12.38 15.47
CA GLY A 218 -14.96 -11.69 14.19
C GLY A 218 -16.05 -12.09 13.19
N TYR A 219 -15.68 -12.09 11.91
CA TYR A 219 -16.62 -12.30 10.81
C TYR A 219 -16.26 -13.52 9.95
N LEU A 220 -17.28 -14.25 9.54
CA LEU A 220 -17.19 -15.20 8.43
C LEU A 220 -17.08 -14.44 7.09
N PHE A 221 -17.94 -13.43 6.92
CA PHE A 221 -17.86 -12.47 5.80
C PHE A 221 -17.85 -11.06 6.37
N PRO A 222 -16.80 -10.26 6.10
CA PRO A 222 -16.61 -8.96 6.75
C PRO A 222 -17.68 -7.94 6.32
N PRO A 223 -17.98 -6.94 7.16
CA PRO A 223 -18.81 -5.79 6.76
C PRO A 223 -18.07 -4.96 5.70
N LEU A 224 -18.83 -4.40 4.75
CA LEU A 224 -18.31 -3.57 3.68
C LEU A 224 -18.43 -2.08 3.99
N TRP A 225 -19.35 -1.69 4.89
CA TRP A 225 -19.54 -0.35 5.41
C TRP A 225 -20.08 -0.40 6.84
N GLY A 226 -20.45 0.75 7.40
CA GLY A 226 -20.89 0.86 8.79
C GLY A 226 -19.73 0.91 9.78
N ASP A 227 -20.06 0.93 11.06
CA ASP A 227 -19.12 1.27 12.14
C ASP A 227 -18.00 0.24 12.35
N ASP A 228 -18.25 -1.02 12.02
CA ASP A 228 -17.28 -2.11 12.20
C ASP A 228 -16.45 -2.40 10.92
N SER A 229 -16.49 -1.48 9.95
CA SER A 229 -15.71 -1.55 8.73
C SER A 229 -14.42 -0.71 8.83
N PHE A 230 -13.64 -0.67 7.74
CA PHE A 230 -12.48 0.22 7.62
C PHE A 230 -12.91 1.69 7.54
N ASN A 231 -12.05 2.61 8.00
CA ASN A 231 -12.37 4.03 7.98
C ASN A 231 -12.09 4.70 6.61
N ASN A 232 -12.53 5.94 6.46
CA ASN A 232 -12.43 6.70 5.22
C ASN A 232 -10.98 7.02 4.78
N GLY A 233 -9.96 6.83 5.63
CA GLY A 233 -8.55 6.94 5.29
C GLY A 233 -7.94 5.66 4.73
N ALA A 234 -8.66 4.54 4.76
CA ALA A 234 -8.14 3.26 4.29
C ALA A 234 -7.86 3.27 2.77
N GLY A 235 -6.86 2.50 2.35
CA GLY A 235 -6.56 2.34 0.93
C GLY A 235 -7.71 1.72 0.14
N MET A 236 -8.50 0.86 0.78
CA MET A 236 -9.70 0.26 0.19
C MET A 236 -10.85 1.26 0.01
N ASN A 237 -10.83 2.42 0.69
CA ASN A 237 -11.78 3.51 0.44
C ASN A 237 -11.49 4.29 -0.86
N ARG A 238 -10.51 3.88 -1.63
CA ARG A 238 -10.19 4.40 -2.96
C ARG A 238 -10.87 3.52 -3.99
N ILE A 239 -11.75 4.13 -4.80
CA ILE A 239 -12.62 3.38 -5.71
C ILE A 239 -11.85 2.54 -6.74
N LEU A 240 -10.74 3.05 -7.29
CA LEU A 240 -9.93 2.30 -8.24
C LEU A 240 -9.22 1.11 -7.59
N THR A 241 -8.87 1.23 -6.30
CA THR A 241 -8.33 0.11 -5.52
C THR A 241 -9.40 -0.92 -5.24
N ALA A 242 -10.58 -0.48 -4.78
CA ALA A 242 -11.71 -1.35 -4.47
C ALA A 242 -12.21 -2.10 -5.72
N ALA A 243 -12.39 -1.41 -6.84
CA ALA A 243 -12.84 -2.01 -8.10
C ALA A 243 -11.88 -3.11 -8.60
N ARG A 244 -10.57 -2.83 -8.57
CA ARG A 244 -9.53 -3.82 -8.93
C ARG A 244 -9.56 -5.03 -7.99
N PHE A 245 -9.69 -4.80 -6.69
CA PHE A 245 -9.77 -5.86 -5.70
C PHE A 245 -11.03 -6.71 -5.91
N ILE A 246 -12.19 -6.08 -6.04
CA ILE A 246 -13.49 -6.73 -6.23
C ILE A 246 -13.46 -7.61 -7.49
N LYS A 247 -13.04 -7.07 -8.62
CA LYS A 247 -13.03 -7.81 -9.89
C LYS A 247 -12.29 -9.12 -9.81
N TYR A 248 -11.13 -9.14 -9.17
CA TYR A 248 -10.22 -10.29 -9.21
C TYR A 248 -10.23 -11.14 -7.94
N ASN A 249 -11.03 -10.76 -6.93
CA ASN A 249 -11.03 -11.46 -5.65
C ASN A 249 -12.43 -11.71 -5.08
N MET A 250 -13.49 -11.16 -5.72
CA MET A 250 -14.87 -11.32 -5.28
C MET A 250 -15.79 -11.71 -6.45
N PRO A 251 -16.84 -12.50 -6.17
CA PRO A 251 -17.16 -13.25 -4.93
C PRO A 251 -16.06 -14.23 -4.52
N GLN A 252 -16.16 -14.80 -3.33
CA GLN A 252 -15.23 -15.83 -2.85
C GLN A 252 -15.11 -16.98 -3.87
N GLY A 253 -13.89 -17.44 -4.15
CA GLY A 253 -13.57 -18.42 -5.19
C GLY A 253 -13.14 -17.83 -6.52
N VAL A 254 -13.38 -16.54 -6.74
CA VAL A 254 -12.85 -15.82 -7.91
C VAL A 254 -11.36 -15.53 -7.74
N ASN A 255 -10.63 -15.57 -8.84
CA ASN A 255 -9.25 -15.13 -8.92
C ASN A 255 -8.98 -14.38 -10.24
N HIS A 256 -7.74 -13.98 -10.45
CA HIS A 256 -7.34 -13.15 -11.59
C HIS A 256 -7.46 -13.84 -12.97
N THR A 257 -7.67 -15.15 -13.04
CA THR A 257 -7.83 -15.92 -14.30
C THR A 257 -9.30 -16.17 -14.64
N ASN A 258 -10.20 -16.08 -13.65
CA ASN A 258 -11.64 -16.35 -13.83
C ASN A 258 -12.54 -15.26 -13.21
N PRO A 259 -12.31 -13.95 -13.51
CA PRO A 259 -13.19 -12.91 -13.01
C PRO A 259 -14.60 -13.06 -13.62
N ILE A 260 -15.63 -12.87 -12.81
CA ILE A 260 -17.02 -12.95 -13.28
C ILE A 260 -17.62 -11.57 -13.57
N LEU A 261 -17.06 -10.51 -13.01
CA LEU A 261 -17.51 -9.13 -13.24
C LEU A 261 -16.74 -8.50 -14.41
N THR A 262 -17.41 -7.68 -15.18
CA THR A 262 -16.77 -6.76 -16.14
C THR A 262 -16.02 -5.63 -15.39
N ASP A 263 -15.24 -4.83 -16.11
CA ASP A 263 -14.57 -3.65 -15.53
C ASP A 263 -15.59 -2.62 -15.05
N ASP A 264 -16.67 -2.40 -15.83
CA ASP A 264 -17.75 -1.50 -15.51
C ASP A 264 -18.53 -1.93 -14.26
N GLU A 265 -18.93 -3.20 -14.17
CA GLU A 265 -19.62 -3.74 -12.99
C GLU A 265 -18.76 -3.66 -11.72
N ALA A 266 -17.47 -3.99 -11.82
CA ALA A 266 -16.55 -3.87 -10.69
C ALA A 266 -16.37 -2.41 -10.24
N PHE A 267 -16.36 -1.47 -11.17
CA PHE A 267 -16.27 -0.04 -10.90
C PHE A 267 -17.56 0.49 -10.24
N ASP A 268 -18.72 0.12 -10.77
CA ASP A 268 -20.01 0.57 -10.25
C ASP A 268 -20.31 0.00 -8.87
N VAL A 269 -20.06 -1.30 -8.64
CA VAL A 269 -20.28 -1.90 -7.33
C VAL A 269 -19.27 -1.39 -6.29
N ALA A 270 -18.02 -1.09 -6.68
CA ALA A 270 -17.07 -0.44 -5.79
C ALA A 270 -17.58 0.94 -5.37
N GLY A 271 -18.10 1.74 -6.31
CA GLY A 271 -18.73 3.03 -6.01
C GLY A 271 -19.93 2.91 -5.09
N TYR A 272 -20.80 1.94 -5.33
CA TYR A 272 -21.96 1.67 -4.46
C TYR A 272 -21.51 1.34 -3.03
N VAL A 273 -20.59 0.39 -2.84
CA VAL A 273 -20.04 0.03 -1.52
C VAL A 273 -19.41 1.23 -0.82
N LEU A 274 -18.67 2.06 -1.56
CA LEU A 274 -17.96 3.21 -0.99
C LEU A 274 -18.84 4.46 -0.84
N SER A 275 -20.08 4.45 -1.34
CA SER A 275 -21.04 5.53 -1.12
C SER A 275 -21.62 5.51 0.31
N HIS A 276 -21.62 4.38 0.96
CA HIS A 276 -22.18 4.17 2.29
C HIS A 276 -21.31 4.75 3.42
N PRO A 277 -21.92 5.11 4.56
CA PRO A 277 -21.21 5.63 5.72
C PRO A 277 -20.19 4.62 6.29
N ARG A 278 -19.11 5.15 6.82
CA ARG A 278 -18.04 4.40 7.50
C ARG A 278 -17.34 5.26 8.52
N PRO A 279 -16.53 4.72 9.44
CA PRO A 279 -15.82 5.50 10.43
C PRO A 279 -14.92 6.56 9.78
N VAL A 280 -14.80 7.69 10.46
CA VAL A 280 -13.97 8.82 10.02
C VAL A 280 -12.66 8.81 10.78
N LYS A 281 -11.54 8.74 10.05
CA LYS A 281 -10.20 8.83 10.63
C LYS A 281 -9.93 10.25 11.14
N ALA A 282 -9.49 10.36 12.38
CA ALA A 282 -9.01 11.62 12.92
C ALA A 282 -7.76 12.11 12.17
N ASN A 283 -7.64 13.44 12.01
CA ASN A 283 -6.51 14.10 11.36
C ASN A 283 -6.22 13.60 9.92
N LEU A 284 -7.27 13.24 9.19
CA LEU A 284 -7.14 12.71 7.82
C LEU A 284 -6.53 13.74 6.86
N GLU A 285 -6.66 15.03 7.15
CA GLU A 285 -6.05 16.13 6.41
C GLU A 285 -4.52 16.12 6.45
N LYS A 286 -3.90 15.41 7.39
CA LYS A 286 -2.45 15.23 7.48
C LYS A 286 -1.92 14.20 6.49
N ASP A 287 -2.78 13.31 5.98
CA ASP A 287 -2.40 12.36 4.95
C ASP A 287 -2.05 13.11 3.64
N PHE A 288 -0.97 12.71 3.00
CA PHE A 288 -0.43 13.32 1.77
C PHE A 288 -0.06 14.80 1.94
N PRO A 289 0.90 15.16 2.81
CA PRO A 289 1.33 16.56 2.99
C PRO A 289 1.77 17.18 1.67
N ALA A 290 2.52 16.43 0.86
CA ALA A 290 2.83 16.77 -0.54
C ALA A 290 1.61 16.46 -1.43
N ARG A 291 0.65 17.38 -1.50
CA ARG A 291 -0.68 17.20 -2.11
C ARG A 291 -0.65 16.71 -3.57
N TRP A 292 0.38 17.05 -4.33
CA TRP A 292 0.56 16.58 -5.71
C TRP A 292 0.84 15.07 -5.82
N ASN A 293 1.26 14.41 -4.72
CA ASN A 293 1.45 12.96 -4.65
C ASN A 293 0.18 12.23 -4.18
N LYS A 294 -0.89 12.96 -3.92
CA LYS A 294 -2.15 12.38 -3.47
C LYS A 294 -2.81 11.61 -4.63
N PRO A 295 -3.26 10.37 -4.39
CA PRO A 295 -3.95 9.62 -5.43
C PRO A 295 -5.21 10.33 -5.94
N ILE A 296 -5.45 10.26 -7.24
CA ILE A 296 -6.58 10.93 -7.90
C ILE A 296 -7.95 10.45 -7.41
N ASP A 297 -8.03 9.28 -6.82
CA ASP A 297 -9.23 8.67 -6.23
C ASP A 297 -9.24 8.70 -4.70
N ALA A 298 -8.44 9.58 -4.09
CA ALA A 298 -8.52 9.81 -2.64
C ALA A 298 -9.83 10.55 -2.31
N ALA A 299 -10.72 9.89 -1.56
CA ALA A 299 -12.07 10.35 -1.32
C ALA A 299 -12.20 11.47 -0.28
N PHE A 300 -11.13 12.22 0.01
CA PHE A 300 -11.12 13.28 1.03
C PHE A 300 -10.21 14.45 0.64
N PRO A 301 -10.61 15.70 0.92
CA PRO A 301 -9.78 16.89 0.65
C PRO A 301 -8.58 16.99 1.61
N PRO A 302 -7.65 17.98 1.39
CA PRO A 302 -7.66 18.97 0.31
C PRO A 302 -7.08 18.43 -1.00
N TYR A 303 -7.50 19.02 -2.12
CA TYR A 303 -6.99 18.75 -3.48
C TYR A 303 -6.27 19.97 -4.03
N VAL A 304 -5.39 19.77 -5.03
CA VAL A 304 -4.61 20.86 -5.67
C VAL A 304 -4.81 20.94 -7.19
N ASP A 305 -5.65 20.09 -7.75
CA ASP A 305 -5.93 19.98 -9.18
C ASP A 305 -7.18 20.76 -9.62
N GLY A 306 -7.90 21.35 -8.66
CA GLY A 306 -9.11 22.12 -8.91
C GLY A 306 -10.38 21.30 -9.15
N ALA A 307 -10.28 19.96 -9.09
CA ALA A 307 -11.45 19.09 -9.22
C ALA A 307 -12.28 19.01 -7.93
N SER A 308 -13.54 18.66 -8.05
CA SER A 308 -14.45 18.53 -6.91
C SER A 308 -14.17 17.26 -6.10
N ALA A 309 -14.51 17.27 -4.81
CA ALA A 309 -14.45 16.08 -3.96
C ALA A 309 -15.34 14.94 -4.51
N ASP A 310 -16.43 15.27 -5.13
CA ASP A 310 -17.33 14.31 -5.77
C ASP A 310 -16.65 13.61 -6.97
N GLN A 311 -15.91 14.36 -7.80
CA GLN A 311 -15.16 13.77 -8.90
C GLN A 311 -14.03 12.85 -8.42
N HIS A 312 -13.29 13.23 -7.38
CA HIS A 312 -12.29 12.37 -6.74
C HIS A 312 -12.88 11.10 -6.12
N ARG A 313 -14.13 11.14 -5.72
CA ARG A 313 -14.83 10.02 -5.10
C ARG A 313 -15.47 9.08 -6.11
N PHE A 314 -16.05 9.63 -7.19
CA PHE A 314 -16.91 8.85 -8.09
C PHE A 314 -16.57 8.99 -9.57
N GLY A 315 -15.53 9.74 -9.93
CA GLY A 315 -15.14 9.97 -11.32
C GLY A 315 -15.95 11.06 -12.03
N PRO A 316 -15.72 11.25 -13.33
CA PRO A 316 -14.80 10.49 -14.19
C PRO A 316 -13.32 10.71 -13.83
N PHE A 317 -12.51 9.64 -13.88
CA PHE A 317 -11.10 9.67 -13.48
C PHE A 317 -10.11 10.03 -14.61
N PRO A 318 -10.34 9.70 -15.91
CA PRO A 318 -9.40 10.06 -16.96
C PRO A 318 -9.00 11.53 -16.97
N PRO A 319 -9.91 12.52 -16.80
CA PRO A 319 -9.52 13.93 -16.71
C PRO A 319 -8.58 14.23 -15.52
N LEU A 320 -8.75 13.53 -14.39
CA LEU A 320 -7.87 13.68 -13.22
C LEU A 320 -6.48 13.09 -13.48
N VAL A 321 -6.39 11.98 -14.22
CA VAL A 321 -5.12 11.41 -14.67
C VAL A 321 -4.35 12.40 -15.54
N ASP A 322 -5.03 13.02 -16.50
CA ASP A 322 -4.42 13.99 -17.42
C ASP A 322 -3.94 15.23 -16.65
N LYS A 323 -4.76 15.72 -15.74
CA LYS A 323 -4.40 16.84 -14.85
C LYS A 323 -3.20 16.54 -13.96
N ALA A 324 -3.15 15.34 -13.38
CA ALA A 324 -2.03 14.90 -12.56
C ALA A 324 -0.73 14.83 -13.38
N ARG A 325 -0.79 14.36 -14.64
CA ARG A 325 0.37 14.36 -15.55
C ARG A 325 0.84 15.78 -15.90
N GLU A 326 -0.10 16.68 -16.22
CA GLU A 326 0.22 18.10 -16.48
C GLU A 326 0.94 18.75 -15.28
N MET A 327 0.41 18.52 -14.08
CA MET A 327 1.00 19.07 -12.84
C MET A 327 2.39 18.49 -12.57
N ALA A 328 2.59 17.18 -12.83
CA ALA A 328 3.89 16.53 -12.68
C ALA A 328 4.92 17.09 -13.65
N ALA A 329 4.55 17.32 -14.92
CA ALA A 329 5.41 17.91 -15.93
C ALA A 329 5.83 19.34 -15.54
N LYS A 330 4.90 20.22 -15.19
CA LYS A 330 5.18 21.59 -14.72
C LYS A 330 6.12 21.62 -13.51
N ARG A 331 5.96 20.68 -12.59
CA ARG A 331 6.83 20.56 -11.43
C ARG A 331 8.24 20.12 -11.81
N ALA A 332 8.38 19.18 -12.74
CA ALA A 332 9.68 18.73 -13.22
C ALA A 332 10.44 19.90 -13.87
N GLU A 333 9.80 20.66 -14.75
CA GLU A 333 10.35 21.85 -15.40
C GLU A 333 10.81 22.91 -14.37
N ALA A 334 9.97 23.17 -13.34
CA ALA A 334 10.32 24.13 -12.29
C ALA A 334 11.51 23.68 -11.42
N LEU A 335 11.69 22.37 -11.25
CA LEU A 335 12.85 21.82 -10.53
C LEU A 335 14.12 21.90 -11.38
N GLU A 336 14.01 21.68 -12.68
CA GLU A 336 15.13 21.77 -13.63
C GLU A 336 15.66 23.20 -13.73
N GLN A 337 14.76 24.19 -13.88
CA GLN A 337 15.11 25.61 -13.88
C GLN A 337 15.85 26.07 -12.60
N LYS A 338 15.52 25.47 -11.45
CA LYS A 338 16.21 25.73 -10.17
C LYS A 338 17.58 25.06 -10.07
N ARG A 339 17.87 24.07 -10.91
CA ARG A 339 19.15 23.36 -10.96
C ARG A 339 20.17 24.02 -11.90
N GLU A 340 19.71 24.82 -12.85
CA GLU A 340 20.64 25.61 -13.70
C GLU A 340 21.37 26.62 -12.85
N PRO A 341 22.72 26.62 -12.86
CA PRO A 341 23.50 27.61 -12.12
C PRO A 341 23.16 28.99 -12.67
N SER A 342 22.88 29.94 -11.77
CA SER A 342 22.72 31.35 -12.14
C SER A 342 23.94 31.76 -12.96
N PRO A 343 23.78 32.45 -14.15
CA PRO A 343 24.91 32.90 -14.91
C PRO A 343 25.78 33.76 -14.02
N ALA A 344 27.07 33.40 -13.92
CA ALA A 344 28.06 34.16 -13.17
C ALA A 344 28.05 35.62 -13.66
N ARG A 345 27.75 36.54 -12.75
CA ARG A 345 27.86 38.00 -13.01
C ARG A 345 29.32 38.41 -12.99
#